data_4ebfead6349d2e17a4b9ee72fb030db2
#
_entry.id   4ebfead6349d2e17a4b9ee72fb030db2
#
_cell.length_a   1.000
_cell.length_b   1.000
_cell.length_c   1.000
_cell.angle_alpha   90.00
_cell.angle_beta   90.00
_cell.angle_gamma   90.00
#
_symmetry.space_group_name_H-M   'P 1'
#
loop_
_entity.id
_entity.type
_entity.pdbx_description
1 polymer ?
#
loop_
_entity_poly.entity_id
_entity_poly.type
_entity_poly.pdbx_seq_one_letter_code
_entity_poly.pdbx_strand_id
1 'polypeptide(L)'
;PIQKRQIVLGKVLLVCFLELLTLLVSLPFGIVKQTFLAPAIPAEEAYPDLGVNMALYGIVLIGFGLFNAAFFPRYYKSPDAKNVAATILAYLASLAFFGIAMALFMAIPGAAAFINTYEGYGLLAQILILVGGILLFFLLNLLAYRKGAKNFQKIDL
;
A
#
# COMPACT_ATOMS: atom_id res chain seq x y z
N PRO A 1 18.77 6.78 -28.25
CA PRO A 1 18.00 5.55 -27.95
C PRO A 1 17.69 5.49 -26.46
N ILE A 2 16.41 5.34 -26.12
CA ILE A 2 15.96 5.23 -24.72
C ILE A 2 16.47 3.91 -24.16
N GLN A 3 17.18 3.95 -23.03
CA GLN A 3 17.67 2.74 -22.39
C GLN A 3 16.52 1.94 -21.77
N LYS A 4 16.52 0.61 -21.87
CA LYS A 4 15.52 -0.27 -21.26
C LYS A 4 15.29 0.01 -19.77
N ARG A 5 16.33 0.38 -19.03
CA ARG A 5 16.25 0.77 -17.61
C ARG A 5 15.40 2.02 -17.38
N GLN A 6 15.48 3.01 -18.27
CA GLN A 6 14.69 4.25 -18.18
C GLN A 6 13.19 3.99 -18.39
N ILE A 7 12.86 3.05 -19.29
CA ILE A 7 11.47 2.63 -19.51
C ILE A 7 10.89 2.01 -18.22
N VAL A 8 11.64 1.11 -17.58
CA VAL A 8 11.21 0.50 -16.31
C VAL A 8 11.05 1.55 -15.22
N LEU A 9 12.04 2.45 -15.10
CA LEU A 9 12.00 3.53 -14.11
C LEU A 9 10.77 4.43 -14.30
N GLY A 10 10.52 4.87 -15.54
CA GLY A 10 9.35 5.72 -15.85
C GLY A 10 8.02 5.05 -15.49
N LYS A 11 7.87 3.74 -15.77
CA LYS A 11 6.65 3.00 -15.41
C LYS A 11 6.50 2.83 -13.90
N VAL A 12 7.57 2.49 -13.17
CA VAL A 12 7.53 2.38 -11.70
C VAL A 12 7.18 3.73 -11.08
N LEU A 13 7.82 4.81 -11.52
CA LEU A 13 7.53 6.16 -11.01
C LEU A 13 6.09 6.60 -11.31
N LEU A 14 5.57 6.29 -12.51
CA LEU A 14 4.18 6.59 -12.85
C LEU A 14 3.20 5.87 -11.92
N VAL A 15 3.43 4.57 -11.66
CA VAL A 15 2.57 3.80 -10.75
C VAL A 15 2.67 4.36 -9.33
N CYS A 16 3.87 4.61 -8.81
CA CYS A 16 4.05 5.24 -7.50
C CYS A 16 3.32 6.58 -7.41
N PHE A 17 3.39 7.41 -8.44
CA PHE A 17 2.68 8.68 -8.49
C PHE A 17 1.16 8.50 -8.41
N LEU A 18 0.60 7.56 -9.18
CA LEU A 18 -0.83 7.26 -9.15
C LEU A 18 -1.29 6.70 -7.80
N GLU A 19 -0.48 5.84 -7.17
CA GLU A 19 -0.75 5.30 -5.83
C GLU A 19 -0.76 6.41 -4.77
N LEU A 20 0.23 7.30 -4.78
CA LEU A 20 0.28 8.45 -3.89
C LEU A 20 -0.86 9.44 -4.15
N LEU A 21 -1.21 9.68 -5.40
CA LEU A 21 -2.36 10.49 -5.78
C LEU A 21 -3.67 9.89 -5.25
N THR A 22 -3.84 8.57 -5.35
CA THR A 22 -5.01 7.86 -4.81
C THR A 22 -5.13 8.07 -3.29
N LEU A 23 -4.01 7.97 -2.56
CA LEU A 23 -4.01 8.25 -1.12
C LEU A 23 -4.35 9.71 -0.83
N LEU A 24 -3.78 10.65 -1.57
CA LEU A 24 -4.07 12.07 -1.41
C LEU A 24 -5.55 12.39 -1.65
N VAL A 25 -6.12 11.80 -2.70
CA VAL A 25 -7.56 11.96 -3.01
C VAL A 25 -8.46 11.30 -1.94
N SER A 26 -7.99 10.23 -1.28
CA SER A 26 -8.75 9.57 -0.22
C SER A 26 -8.86 10.38 1.07
N LEU A 27 -7.95 11.33 1.34
CA LEU A 27 -7.94 12.16 2.55
C LEU A 27 -9.25 12.94 2.77
N PRO A 28 -9.77 13.71 1.80
CA PRO A 28 -11.03 14.42 1.96
C PRO A 28 -12.22 13.50 2.31
N PHE A 29 -12.27 12.32 1.67
CA PHE A 29 -13.33 11.34 1.95
C PHE A 29 -13.25 10.81 3.38
N GLY A 30 -12.04 10.59 3.90
CA GLY A 30 -11.82 10.21 5.28
C GLY A 30 -12.30 11.28 6.27
N ILE A 31 -11.99 12.54 6.00
CA ILE A 31 -12.46 13.68 6.82
C ILE A 31 -13.99 13.77 6.80
N VAL A 32 -14.61 13.67 5.61
CA VAL A 32 -16.07 13.69 5.47
C VAL A 32 -16.70 12.53 6.24
N LYS A 33 -16.14 11.31 6.15
CA LYS A 33 -16.62 10.16 6.92
C LYS A 33 -16.60 10.45 8.42
N GLN A 34 -15.50 10.90 8.95
CA GLN A 34 -15.36 11.16 10.40
C GLN A 34 -16.23 12.30 10.89
N THR A 35 -16.38 13.37 10.09
CA THR A 35 -17.06 14.58 10.54
C THR A 35 -18.59 14.50 10.39
N PHE A 36 -19.07 13.87 9.32
CA PHE A 36 -20.49 13.90 8.96
C PHE A 36 -21.18 12.55 9.06
N LEU A 37 -20.49 11.44 8.72
CA LEU A 37 -21.12 10.13 8.66
C LEU A 37 -21.02 9.36 9.98
N ALA A 38 -19.87 9.39 10.65
CA ALA A 38 -19.68 8.66 11.90
C ALA A 38 -20.64 9.11 13.01
N PRO A 39 -20.93 10.41 13.22
CA PRO A 39 -21.90 10.84 14.22
C PRO A 39 -23.35 10.45 13.90
N ALA A 40 -23.66 10.12 12.65
CA ALA A 40 -25.00 9.74 12.22
C ALA A 40 -25.31 8.23 12.42
N ILE A 41 -24.28 7.41 12.71
CA ILE A 41 -24.43 5.96 12.92
C ILE A 41 -24.61 5.71 14.42
N PRO A 42 -25.71 5.05 14.86
CA PRO A 42 -25.89 4.68 16.26
C PRO A 42 -24.70 3.85 16.77
N ALA A 43 -24.23 4.13 17.98
CA ALA A 43 -23.04 3.47 18.56
C ALA A 43 -23.19 1.94 18.63
N GLU A 44 -24.41 1.45 18.70
CA GLU A 44 -24.73 0.01 18.73
C GLU A 44 -24.55 -0.69 17.37
N GLU A 45 -24.62 0.08 16.27
CA GLU A 45 -24.43 -0.41 14.90
C GLU A 45 -23.02 -0.08 14.36
N ALA A 46 -22.27 0.71 15.09
CA ALA A 46 -20.92 1.06 14.70
C ALA A 46 -20.00 -0.17 14.79
N TYR A 47 -19.59 -0.69 13.64
CA TYR A 47 -18.42 -1.58 13.59
C TYR A 47 -17.23 -0.86 14.25
N PRO A 48 -16.32 -1.60 14.91
CA PRO A 48 -15.13 -1.00 15.52
C PRO A 48 -14.49 -0.06 14.50
N ASP A 49 -14.57 1.23 14.80
CA ASP A 49 -14.29 2.27 13.83
C ASP A 49 -12.80 2.20 13.44
N LEU A 50 -12.56 1.67 12.25
CA LEU A 50 -11.30 1.84 11.57
C LEU A 50 -11.24 3.31 11.12
N GLY A 51 -11.04 4.20 12.09
CA GLY A 51 -10.88 5.62 11.83
C GLY A 51 -9.81 5.84 10.77
N VAL A 52 -10.00 6.84 9.93
CA VAL A 52 -8.97 7.26 8.98
C VAL A 52 -7.83 7.87 9.78
N ASN A 53 -6.87 7.04 10.16
CA ASN A 53 -5.71 7.43 10.97
C ASN A 53 -4.40 7.26 10.17
N MET A 54 -3.31 7.83 10.67
CA MET A 54 -2.01 7.78 10.00
C MET A 54 -1.49 6.34 9.81
N ALA A 55 -1.83 5.41 10.72
CA ALA A 55 -1.43 4.02 10.62
C ALA A 55 -2.06 3.33 9.41
N LEU A 56 -3.32 3.64 9.07
CA LEU A 56 -3.99 3.11 7.88
C LEU A 56 -3.21 3.48 6.62
N TYR A 57 -2.80 4.75 6.47
CA TYR A 57 -2.01 5.20 5.32
C TYR A 57 -0.66 4.50 5.24
N GLY A 58 0.02 4.29 6.39
CA GLY A 58 1.26 3.52 6.44
C GLY A 58 1.08 2.07 5.96
N ILE A 59 0.03 1.39 6.42
CA ILE A 59 -0.31 0.01 6.02
C ILE A 59 -0.63 -0.06 4.51
N VAL A 60 -1.41 0.88 3.99
CA VAL A 60 -1.75 0.92 2.56
C VAL A 60 -0.50 1.13 1.70
N LEU A 61 0.42 2.01 2.11
CA LEU A 61 1.70 2.19 1.42
C LEU A 61 2.53 0.91 1.36
N ILE A 62 2.59 0.12 2.44
CA ILE A 62 3.25 -1.20 2.42
C ILE A 62 2.58 -2.12 1.40
N GLY A 63 1.24 -2.17 1.39
CA GLY A 63 0.47 -2.98 0.45
C GLY A 63 0.77 -2.64 -1.02
N PHE A 64 0.83 -1.35 -1.37
CA PHE A 64 1.23 -0.88 -2.69
C PHE A 64 2.68 -1.28 -3.03
N GLY A 65 3.61 -1.06 -2.11
CA GLY A 65 4.99 -1.49 -2.30
C GLY A 65 5.13 -3.00 -2.54
N LEU A 66 4.40 -3.83 -1.80
CA LEU A 66 4.37 -5.29 -1.98
C LEU A 66 3.80 -5.68 -3.34
N PHE A 67 2.71 -5.04 -3.76
CA PHE A 67 2.16 -5.24 -5.10
C PHE A 67 3.22 -4.96 -6.16
N ASN A 68 3.86 -3.82 -6.13
CA ASN A 68 4.87 -3.41 -7.10
C ASN A 68 6.10 -4.32 -7.08
N ALA A 69 6.58 -4.72 -5.90
CA ALA A 69 7.71 -5.64 -5.74
C ALA A 69 7.41 -7.05 -6.28
N ALA A 70 6.16 -7.49 -6.23
CA ALA A 70 5.72 -8.75 -6.80
C ALA A 70 5.44 -8.65 -8.31
N PHE A 71 4.85 -7.54 -8.77
CA PHE A 71 4.40 -7.34 -10.15
C PHE A 71 5.55 -7.07 -11.12
N PHE A 72 6.30 -5.98 -10.93
CA PHE A 72 7.27 -5.50 -11.92
C PHE A 72 8.36 -6.51 -12.30
N PRO A 73 8.98 -7.25 -11.35
CA PRO A 73 10.01 -8.22 -11.72
C PRO A 73 9.47 -9.35 -12.61
N ARG A 74 8.22 -9.77 -12.39
CA ARG A 74 7.57 -10.82 -13.18
C ARG A 74 7.10 -10.31 -14.52
N TYR A 75 6.50 -9.11 -14.53
CA TYR A 75 6.06 -8.44 -15.75
C TYR A 75 7.18 -8.31 -16.77
N TYR A 76 8.38 -7.92 -16.32
CA TYR A 76 9.54 -7.75 -17.19
C TYR A 76 10.35 -9.04 -17.42
N LYS A 77 9.94 -10.17 -16.90
CA LYS A 77 10.59 -11.46 -17.17
C LYS A 77 10.09 -12.10 -18.46
N SER A 78 8.83 -11.89 -18.84
CA SER A 78 8.19 -12.46 -20.02
C SER A 78 7.19 -11.47 -20.59
N PRO A 79 7.63 -10.46 -21.38
CA PRO A 79 6.76 -9.39 -21.87
C PRO A 79 5.69 -9.89 -22.88
N ASP A 80 5.94 -11.03 -23.54
CA ASP A 80 5.03 -11.60 -24.54
C ASP A 80 3.90 -12.45 -23.94
N ALA A 81 4.07 -12.94 -22.72
CA ALA A 81 2.98 -13.58 -22.00
C ALA A 81 2.00 -12.52 -21.51
N LYS A 82 0.70 -12.71 -21.77
CA LYS A 82 -0.33 -11.97 -21.04
C LYS A 82 -0.03 -12.16 -19.56
N ASN A 83 0.54 -11.12 -18.92
CA ASN A 83 1.13 -11.21 -17.57
C ASN A 83 0.07 -11.34 -16.47
N VAL A 84 -1.00 -12.12 -16.75
CA VAL A 84 -2.08 -12.44 -15.81
C VAL A 84 -1.53 -13.06 -14.54
N ALA A 85 -0.57 -13.98 -14.65
CA ALA A 85 0.05 -14.62 -13.49
C ALA A 85 0.82 -13.60 -12.61
N ALA A 86 1.53 -12.64 -13.21
CA ALA A 86 2.21 -11.58 -12.48
C ALA A 86 1.21 -10.71 -11.70
N THR A 87 0.10 -10.36 -12.34
CA THR A 87 -0.98 -9.57 -11.74
C THR A 87 -1.65 -10.33 -10.59
N ILE A 88 -2.03 -11.60 -10.82
CA ILE A 88 -2.67 -12.43 -9.78
C ILE A 88 -1.75 -12.58 -8.56
N LEU A 89 -0.47 -12.90 -8.77
CA LEU A 89 0.48 -13.06 -7.66
C LEU A 89 0.73 -11.75 -6.90
N ALA A 90 0.71 -10.60 -7.58
CA ALA A 90 0.84 -9.30 -6.95
C ALA A 90 -0.39 -8.98 -6.09
N TYR A 91 -1.60 -9.23 -6.60
CA TYR A 91 -2.83 -9.09 -5.81
C TYR A 91 -2.85 -10.04 -4.60
N LEU A 92 -2.49 -11.31 -4.80
CA LEU A 92 -2.46 -12.28 -3.69
C LEU A 92 -1.46 -11.86 -2.61
N ALA A 93 -0.29 -11.34 -2.96
CA ALA A 93 0.69 -10.85 -1.99
C ALA A 93 0.14 -9.67 -1.17
N SER A 94 -0.50 -8.71 -1.82
CA SER A 94 -1.10 -7.55 -1.14
C SER A 94 -2.32 -7.94 -0.31
N LEU A 95 -3.20 -8.78 -0.84
CA LEU A 95 -4.39 -9.27 -0.11
C LEU A 95 -4.00 -10.10 1.11
N ALA A 96 -2.99 -10.97 1.00
CA ALA A 96 -2.47 -11.74 2.13
C ALA A 96 -1.93 -10.80 3.22
N PHE A 97 -1.17 -9.76 2.83
CA PHE A 97 -0.68 -8.76 3.78
C PHE A 97 -1.82 -8.03 4.49
N PHE A 98 -2.81 -7.51 3.74
CA PHE A 98 -3.96 -6.84 4.33
C PHE A 98 -4.80 -7.77 5.20
N GLY A 99 -4.99 -9.04 4.78
CA GLY A 99 -5.70 -10.05 5.57
C GLY A 99 -5.00 -10.34 6.89
N ILE A 100 -3.67 -10.49 6.89
CA ILE A 100 -2.88 -10.69 8.11
C ILE A 100 -2.93 -9.45 9.00
N ALA A 101 -2.76 -8.26 8.44
CA ALA A 101 -2.82 -7.00 9.20
C ALA A 101 -4.18 -6.83 9.87
N MET A 102 -5.27 -7.10 9.15
CA MET A 102 -6.63 -7.04 9.69
C MET A 102 -6.87 -8.12 10.76
N ALA A 103 -6.42 -9.34 10.52
CA ALA A 103 -6.56 -10.43 11.50
C ALA A 103 -5.81 -10.10 12.80
N LEU A 104 -4.59 -9.58 12.72
CA LEU A 104 -3.83 -9.13 13.90
C LEU A 104 -4.55 -8.01 14.64
N PHE A 105 -5.07 -7.03 13.89
CA PHE A 105 -5.81 -5.91 14.45
C PHE A 105 -7.07 -6.36 15.21
N MET A 106 -7.80 -7.32 14.66
CA MET A 106 -9.00 -7.89 15.30
C MET A 106 -8.68 -8.83 16.47
N ALA A 107 -7.57 -9.56 16.39
CA ALA A 107 -7.17 -10.53 17.42
C ALA A 107 -6.64 -9.88 18.71
N ILE A 108 -6.15 -8.63 18.64
CA ILE A 108 -5.58 -7.95 19.81
C ILE A 108 -6.65 -7.09 20.47
N PRO A 109 -7.11 -7.44 21.69
CA PRO A 109 -8.11 -6.65 22.40
C PRO A 109 -7.62 -5.21 22.62
N GLY A 110 -8.46 -4.23 22.31
CA GLY A 110 -8.12 -2.82 22.49
C GLY A 110 -7.22 -2.20 21.41
N ALA A 111 -6.76 -2.97 20.41
CA ALA A 111 -5.90 -2.44 19.34
C ALA A 111 -6.57 -1.31 18.56
N ALA A 112 -7.89 -1.44 18.27
CA ALA A 112 -8.66 -0.42 17.59
C ALA A 112 -8.69 0.89 18.39
N ALA A 113 -9.03 0.82 19.69
CA ALA A 113 -9.07 1.98 20.57
C ALA A 113 -7.68 2.62 20.69
N PHE A 114 -6.64 1.81 20.85
CA PHE A 114 -5.26 2.29 20.95
C PHE A 114 -4.78 3.01 19.69
N ILE A 115 -5.01 2.42 18.51
CA ILE A 115 -4.57 3.01 17.23
C ILE A 115 -5.43 4.22 16.83
N ASN A 116 -6.67 4.33 17.30
CA ASN A 116 -7.51 5.49 17.02
C ASN A 116 -7.30 6.65 18.02
N THR A 117 -6.44 6.49 19.02
CA THR A 117 -6.12 7.54 19.98
C THR A 117 -5.12 8.54 19.39
N TYR A 118 -5.47 9.82 19.37
CA TYR A 118 -4.63 10.90 18.85
C TYR A 118 -3.73 11.53 19.92
N GLU A 119 -3.50 10.84 21.04
CA GLU A 119 -2.68 11.31 22.15
C GLU A 119 -1.71 10.22 22.61
N GLY A 120 -0.63 10.63 23.25
CA GLY A 120 0.32 9.75 23.91
C GLY A 120 0.90 8.66 23.00
N TYR A 121 0.93 7.42 23.51
CA TYR A 121 1.52 6.28 22.79
C TYR A 121 0.72 5.85 21.55
N GLY A 122 -0.58 6.11 21.50
CA GLY A 122 -1.40 5.80 20.32
C GLY A 122 -1.00 6.65 19.12
N LEU A 123 -0.84 7.96 19.31
CA LEU A 123 -0.35 8.87 18.27
C LEU A 123 1.07 8.50 17.83
N LEU A 124 1.96 8.19 18.79
CA LEU A 124 3.32 7.76 18.46
C LEU A 124 3.32 6.48 17.59
N ALA A 125 2.50 5.50 17.92
CA ALA A 125 2.36 4.27 17.13
C ALA A 125 1.87 4.56 15.71
N GLN A 126 0.88 5.44 15.55
CA GLN A 126 0.40 5.87 14.22
C GLN A 126 1.53 6.50 13.38
N ILE A 127 2.30 7.41 13.97
CA ILE A 127 3.43 8.07 13.30
C ILE A 127 4.50 7.03 12.90
N LEU A 128 4.85 6.11 13.80
CA LEU A 128 5.85 5.07 13.52
C LEU A 128 5.38 4.13 12.38
N ILE A 129 4.11 3.74 12.36
CA ILE A 129 3.55 2.91 11.29
C ILE A 129 3.55 3.69 9.97
N LEU A 130 3.18 4.97 9.97
CA LEU A 130 3.22 5.80 8.77
C LEU A 130 4.65 5.95 8.23
N VAL A 131 5.61 6.31 9.08
CA VAL A 131 7.02 6.47 8.69
C VAL A 131 7.60 5.15 8.19
N GLY A 132 7.34 4.05 8.91
CA GLY A 132 7.72 2.70 8.49
C GLY A 132 7.10 2.32 7.15
N GLY A 133 5.82 2.66 6.95
CA GLY A 133 5.10 2.47 5.68
C GLY A 133 5.73 3.22 4.52
N ILE A 134 6.08 4.49 4.72
CA ILE A 134 6.77 5.32 3.72
C ILE A 134 8.14 4.71 3.36
N LEU A 135 8.94 4.36 4.36
CA LEU A 135 10.27 3.78 4.13
C LEU A 135 10.18 2.45 3.38
N LEU A 136 9.26 1.56 3.80
CA LEU A 136 9.05 0.27 3.13
C LEU A 136 8.50 0.45 1.71
N PHE A 137 7.59 1.41 1.49
CA PHE A 137 7.10 1.72 0.15
C PHE A 137 8.25 2.09 -0.80
N PHE A 138 9.13 3.01 -0.40
CA PHE A 138 10.27 3.38 -1.23
C PHE A 138 11.25 2.22 -1.44
N LEU A 139 11.55 1.44 -0.39
CA LEU A 139 12.44 0.29 -0.48
C LEU A 139 11.89 -0.79 -1.43
N LEU A 140 10.62 -1.13 -1.31
CA LEU A 140 9.96 -2.14 -2.13
C LEU A 140 9.88 -1.69 -3.60
N ASN A 141 9.61 -0.41 -3.86
CA ASN A 141 9.62 0.14 -5.22
C ASN A 141 11.03 0.18 -5.83
N LEU A 142 12.05 0.47 -5.02
CA LEU A 142 13.45 0.37 -5.46
C LEU A 142 13.81 -1.07 -5.83
N LEU A 143 13.37 -2.05 -5.05
CA LEU A 143 13.55 -3.48 -5.36
C LEU A 143 12.79 -3.88 -6.62
N ALA A 144 11.55 -3.42 -6.77
CA ALA A 144 10.73 -3.62 -7.97
C ALA A 144 11.44 -3.10 -9.23
N TYR A 145 11.94 -1.87 -9.16
CA TYR A 145 12.72 -1.26 -10.24
C TYR A 145 13.99 -2.05 -10.56
N ARG A 146 14.85 -2.33 -9.55
CA ARG A 146 16.13 -3.01 -9.77
C ARG A 146 15.96 -4.39 -10.39
N LYS A 147 15.03 -5.19 -9.86
CA LYS A 147 14.75 -6.53 -10.37
C LYS A 147 14.06 -6.47 -11.74
N GLY A 148 13.09 -5.57 -11.93
CA GLY A 148 12.41 -5.37 -13.21
C GLY A 148 13.37 -4.93 -14.30
N ALA A 149 14.23 -3.95 -14.04
CA ALA A 149 15.24 -3.47 -14.99
C ALA A 149 16.26 -4.58 -15.37
N LYS A 150 16.73 -5.36 -14.37
CA LYS A 150 17.62 -6.51 -14.62
C LYS A 150 16.96 -7.56 -15.52
N ASN A 151 15.68 -7.84 -15.31
CA ASN A 151 14.96 -8.82 -16.12
C ASN A 151 14.73 -8.31 -17.54
N PHE A 152 14.33 -7.04 -17.69
CA PHE A 152 14.07 -6.44 -19.00
C PHE A 152 15.32 -6.31 -19.86
N GLN A 153 16.51 -6.11 -19.25
CA GLN A 153 17.77 -6.06 -19.99
C GLN A 153 18.13 -7.39 -20.68
N LYS A 154 17.66 -8.53 -20.14
CA LYS A 154 17.96 -9.88 -20.67
C LYS A 154 17.10 -10.27 -21.88
N ILE A 155 16.10 -9.47 -22.20
CA ILE A 155 15.18 -9.73 -23.32
C ILE A 155 15.77 -9.06 -24.56
N ASP A 156 16.03 -9.84 -25.59
CA ASP A 156 16.35 -9.33 -26.92
C ASP A 156 15.04 -8.88 -27.59
N LEU A 157 14.98 -7.60 -27.93
CA LEU A 157 13.87 -6.99 -28.67
C LEU A 157 14.23 -6.84 -30.13
#